data_f846a6257f045951a369032eed4fa3ed
#
_entry.id   f846a6257f045951a369032eed4fa3ed
#
_cell.length_a   1.000
_cell.length_b   1.000
_cell.length_c   1.000
_cell.angle_alpha   90.00
_cell.angle_beta   90.00
_cell.angle_gamma   90.00
#
_symmetry.space_group_name_H-M   'P 1'
#
loop_
_entity.id
_entity.type
_entity.pdbx_description
1 polymer ?
#
loop_
_entity_poly.entity_id
_entity_poly.type
_entity_poly.pdbx_seq_one_letter_code
_entity_poly.pdbx_strand_id
1 'polypeptide(L)'
;FNINSLFLDYLKQEINIDSINLDKLKTNIISSKDEVINLTTLINQDNSKQENKKTQEKQNPWNIDLRSANISNTNINYEDLKTTNKLNLENLALTFEKFKFKNNNIFLKTASLKEPKVNFENKKEKLGISINNLNLDIQNLSKEKEKIQIDTINLDKKSLFLSDKLKNQIITKNIDLSIKNFNFNNKTLSIEKSILKNPYISIVLPKKDKAKEVKKVVAKNSKNVETKNSLNMQIGPFNIKNASLNFEDKNLPIPFKTLVSKLNGKFSEFSTTSSKPTELKLEGKVDKYGYTKITGLVNHQNIKELTDVNLLFKNIAIKNFTPYSGKFIGKEIETGKLNLDLKYNIKKSNLDAKNSIIISDIKFGDEVKSEDAVSLPLDLAIALLEDADGIIDLDIPISGNVDDPKFAIAPIVWKAFTNLIVKAVSAPFSFLASLLGIEADEIKSIDFHFADAKILPSEKEALDNIAKIMNKRPNIAIKINPSFTQEDINKLKELKAEENIEKTMKEFKKGDKYQLAIEKIYLSYKNSKKLVELKKEFIIKEKKKEIFQKDAYLNYIKNIIVSKQVISDDTLFNLTKLRIENINKYLIDKKQIKQNRVIIKKTDKKNTSKSFTSFDLQIDVAK
;
A
#
# COMPACT_ATOMS: atom_id res chain seq x y z
N PHE A 1 58.58 3.69 -20.65
CA PHE A 1 59.01 3.58 -19.25
C PHE A 1 60.22 4.49 -19.03
N ASN A 2 60.13 5.36 -18.01
CA ASN A 2 61.17 6.30 -17.68
C ASN A 2 61.32 6.40 -16.15
N ILE A 3 62.57 6.32 -15.65
CA ILE A 3 62.92 6.54 -14.23
C ILE A 3 63.86 7.73 -14.18
N ASN A 4 63.52 8.77 -13.42
CA ASN A 4 64.42 9.89 -13.18
C ASN A 4 65.02 9.80 -11.77
N SER A 5 66.33 10.07 -11.70
CA SER A 5 67.07 10.14 -10.45
C SER A 5 66.89 8.89 -9.55
N LEU A 6 67.47 7.80 -9.93
CA LEU A 6 67.56 6.59 -9.11
C LEU A 6 68.85 6.64 -8.26
N PHE A 7 68.69 6.63 -6.94
CA PHE A 7 69.79 6.47 -6.00
C PHE A 7 69.61 5.15 -5.25
N LEU A 8 70.64 4.31 -5.19
CA LEU A 8 70.67 3.05 -4.55
C LEU A 8 71.81 2.99 -3.51
N ASP A 9 71.49 2.84 -2.24
CA ASP A 9 72.43 2.60 -1.16
C ASP A 9 72.28 1.14 -0.69
N TYR A 10 73.19 0.28 -1.16
CA TYR A 10 73.15 -1.15 -0.83
C TYR A 10 73.48 -1.43 0.64
N LEU A 11 74.34 -0.60 1.25
CA LEU A 11 74.73 -0.79 2.65
C LEU A 11 73.60 -0.44 3.62
N LYS A 12 72.85 0.58 3.30
CA LYS A 12 71.68 1.03 4.07
C LYS A 12 70.40 0.36 3.61
N GLN A 13 70.44 -0.40 2.50
CA GLN A 13 69.26 -0.97 1.86
C GLN A 13 68.21 0.09 1.54
N GLU A 14 68.62 1.20 0.93
CA GLU A 14 67.77 2.32 0.59
C GLU A 14 67.70 2.54 -0.94
N ILE A 15 66.48 2.75 -1.45
CA ILE A 15 66.18 3.09 -2.83
C ILE A 15 65.44 4.41 -2.82
N ASN A 16 66.04 5.45 -3.41
CA ASN A 16 65.40 6.75 -3.57
C ASN A 16 65.18 7.01 -5.05
N ILE A 17 63.95 7.31 -5.44
CA ILE A 17 63.52 7.56 -6.82
C ILE A 17 62.78 8.89 -6.88
N ASP A 18 63.19 9.78 -7.75
CA ASP A 18 62.49 11.06 -7.93
C ASP A 18 61.19 10.87 -8.70
N SER A 19 61.23 10.21 -9.84
CA SER A 19 59.98 9.91 -10.54
C SER A 19 60.02 8.63 -11.39
N ILE A 20 58.87 8.00 -11.49
CA ILE A 20 58.60 6.88 -12.42
C ILE A 20 57.45 7.28 -13.32
N ASN A 21 57.70 7.18 -14.64
CA ASN A 21 56.70 7.42 -15.67
C ASN A 21 56.51 6.15 -16.51
N LEU A 22 55.29 5.68 -16.59
CA LEU A 22 54.89 4.51 -17.37
C LEU A 22 53.70 4.88 -18.26
N ASP A 23 53.87 4.75 -19.56
CA ASP A 23 52.81 5.05 -20.51
C ASP A 23 52.54 3.85 -21.43
N LYS A 24 51.25 3.62 -21.73
CA LYS A 24 50.77 2.61 -22.67
C LYS A 24 51.15 1.16 -22.32
N LEU A 25 51.20 0.80 -21.03
CA LEU A 25 51.36 -0.59 -20.61
C LEU A 25 50.15 -1.42 -21.01
N LYS A 26 50.39 -2.58 -21.62
CA LYS A 26 49.36 -3.62 -21.83
C LYS A 26 49.85 -4.92 -21.17
N THR A 27 49.05 -5.47 -20.28
CA THR A 27 49.39 -6.72 -19.58
C THR A 27 48.18 -7.63 -19.47
N ASN A 28 48.45 -8.94 -19.61
CA ASN A 28 47.49 -10.01 -19.38
C ASN A 28 47.97 -10.87 -18.21
N ILE A 29 47.20 -10.84 -17.15
CA ILE A 29 47.48 -11.60 -15.95
C ILE A 29 46.51 -12.78 -15.90
N ILE A 30 47.05 -14.01 -15.87
CA ILE A 30 46.25 -15.23 -15.81
C ILE A 30 46.62 -15.98 -14.54
N SER A 31 45.65 -16.23 -13.71
CA SER A 31 45.75 -17.17 -12.57
C SER A 31 45.28 -18.55 -13.01
N SER A 32 46.13 -19.56 -12.89
CA SER A 32 45.77 -20.93 -13.22
C SER A 32 44.77 -21.53 -12.22
N LYS A 33 44.27 -22.72 -12.48
CA LYS A 33 43.42 -23.45 -11.52
C LYS A 33 44.14 -23.77 -10.20
N ASP A 34 45.46 -23.88 -10.25
CA ASP A 34 46.35 -24.11 -9.09
C ASP A 34 46.83 -22.80 -8.45
N GLU A 35 46.18 -21.68 -8.78
CA GLU A 35 46.45 -20.33 -8.23
C GLU A 35 47.83 -19.76 -8.57
N VAL A 36 48.50 -20.30 -9.60
CA VAL A 36 49.78 -19.78 -10.08
C VAL A 36 49.52 -18.66 -11.09
N ILE A 37 50.14 -17.50 -10.88
CA ILE A 37 50.07 -16.34 -11.76
C ILE A 37 51.14 -16.43 -12.86
N ASN A 38 50.73 -16.27 -14.12
CA ASN A 38 51.66 -16.34 -15.27
C ASN A 38 52.87 -15.38 -15.20
N LEU A 39 52.73 -14.25 -14.51
CA LEU A 39 53.83 -13.29 -14.35
C LEU A 39 54.91 -13.78 -13.36
N THR A 40 54.57 -14.61 -12.39
CA THR A 40 55.54 -15.14 -11.42
C THR A 40 56.51 -16.14 -12.07
N THR A 41 56.11 -16.74 -13.18
CA THR A 41 57.00 -17.68 -13.94
C THR A 41 58.09 -16.94 -14.74
N LEU A 42 57.94 -15.61 -14.92
CA LEU A 42 58.95 -14.80 -15.62
C LEU A 42 60.14 -14.42 -14.73
N ILE A 43 59.98 -14.51 -13.42
CA ILE A 43 61.03 -14.09 -12.46
C ILE A 43 61.84 -15.27 -11.92
N ASN A 44 61.33 -16.50 -11.98
CA ASN A 44 61.93 -17.69 -11.40
C ASN A 44 62.45 -18.67 -12.47
N GLN A 45 63.48 -18.27 -13.26
CA GLN A 45 64.23 -19.17 -14.10
C GLN A 45 65.67 -19.36 -13.58
N ASP A 46 65.85 -19.63 -12.30
CA ASP A 46 67.07 -20.24 -11.80
C ASP A 46 66.73 -21.29 -10.75
N ASN A 47 66.21 -22.42 -11.25
CA ASN A 47 66.22 -23.67 -10.48
C ASN A 47 67.55 -24.42 -10.72
N SER A 48 68.66 -23.84 -10.32
CA SER A 48 69.83 -24.65 -10.01
C SER A 48 69.73 -25.14 -8.57
N LYS A 49 69.55 -26.45 -8.46
CA LYS A 49 69.66 -27.22 -7.23
C LYS A 49 70.83 -26.77 -6.34
N GLN A 50 70.52 -26.32 -5.14
CA GLN A 50 71.38 -26.50 -4.01
C GLN A 50 70.61 -26.60 -2.70
N GLU A 51 70.47 -27.79 -2.19
CA GLU A 51 70.31 -28.03 -0.75
C GLU A 51 71.49 -27.35 -0.02
N ASN A 52 71.17 -26.38 0.80
CA ASN A 52 71.93 -26.10 2.00
C ASN A 52 71.06 -25.36 3.00
N LYS A 53 70.67 -26.05 4.04
CA LYS A 53 70.21 -25.46 5.30
C LYS A 53 71.32 -24.53 5.81
N LYS A 54 71.15 -23.21 5.57
CA LYS A 54 71.84 -22.20 6.34
C LYS A 54 70.78 -21.24 6.89
N THR A 55 70.88 -21.06 8.21
CA THR A 55 70.23 -20.01 9.02
C THR A 55 69.88 -18.80 8.17
N GLN A 56 68.56 -18.58 7.99
CA GLN A 56 68.07 -17.32 7.42
C GLN A 56 68.42 -16.18 8.39
N GLU A 57 69.53 -15.50 8.16
CA GLU A 57 69.72 -14.16 8.66
C GLU A 57 68.52 -13.35 8.18
N LYS A 58 67.77 -12.74 9.10
CA LYS A 58 66.70 -11.78 8.77
C LYS A 58 67.34 -10.63 8.00
N GLN A 59 67.33 -10.70 6.66
CA GLN A 59 67.68 -9.55 5.83
C GLN A 59 66.70 -8.43 6.15
N ASN A 60 67.22 -7.27 6.56
CA ASN A 60 66.40 -6.10 6.76
C ASN A 60 65.71 -5.75 5.44
N PRO A 61 64.43 -5.44 5.43
CA PRO A 61 63.74 -5.10 4.19
C PRO A 61 64.27 -3.78 3.62
N TRP A 62 64.38 -3.70 2.27
CA TRP A 62 64.74 -2.49 1.61
C TRP A 62 63.77 -1.35 1.92
N ASN A 63 64.29 -0.15 2.19
CA ASN A 63 63.51 1.09 2.32
C ASN A 63 63.39 1.75 0.94
N ILE A 64 62.18 2.14 0.55
CA ILE A 64 61.93 2.77 -0.74
C ILE A 64 61.33 4.14 -0.49
N ASP A 65 61.90 5.19 -1.05
CA ASP A 65 61.31 6.55 -1.08
C ASP A 65 61.11 6.94 -2.57
N LEU A 66 59.85 6.98 -2.99
CA LEU A 66 59.45 7.37 -4.31
C LEU A 66 58.69 8.70 -4.26
N ARG A 67 59.25 9.79 -4.80
CA ARG A 67 58.63 11.09 -4.72
C ARG A 67 57.38 11.20 -5.57
N SER A 68 57.42 10.63 -6.80
CA SER A 68 56.24 10.63 -7.68
C SER A 68 56.23 9.43 -8.61
N ALA A 69 55.02 8.95 -8.93
CA ALA A 69 54.82 8.01 -10.04
C ALA A 69 53.61 8.42 -10.87
N ASN A 70 53.75 8.28 -12.17
CA ASN A 70 52.69 8.54 -13.15
C ASN A 70 52.57 7.33 -14.08
N ILE A 71 51.43 6.68 -14.05
CA ILE A 71 51.07 5.58 -14.94
C ILE A 71 49.91 6.06 -15.79
N SER A 72 50.02 5.99 -17.11
CA SER A 72 49.00 6.49 -18.04
C SER A 72 48.66 5.48 -19.12
N ASN A 73 47.44 5.60 -19.68
CA ASN A 73 46.98 4.82 -20.82
C ASN A 73 47.20 3.30 -20.70
N THR A 74 47.08 2.76 -19.47
CA THR A 74 47.40 1.37 -19.14
C THR A 74 46.17 0.47 -19.25
N ASN A 75 46.33 -0.70 -19.88
CA ASN A 75 45.30 -1.70 -20.02
C ASN A 75 45.75 -2.98 -19.30
N ILE A 76 44.91 -3.47 -18.37
CA ILE A 76 45.19 -4.69 -17.61
C ILE A 76 44.01 -5.64 -17.81
N ASN A 77 44.29 -6.85 -18.28
CA ASN A 77 43.34 -7.94 -18.32
C ASN A 77 43.74 -8.96 -17.26
N TYR A 78 42.82 -9.32 -16.38
CA TYR A 78 43.00 -10.39 -15.40
C TYR A 78 41.97 -11.48 -15.60
N GLU A 79 42.41 -12.73 -15.63
CA GLU A 79 41.54 -13.90 -15.72
C GLU A 79 41.94 -14.94 -14.67
N ASP A 80 40.99 -15.34 -13.84
CA ASP A 80 41.13 -16.41 -12.88
C ASP A 80 40.37 -17.65 -13.37
N LEU A 81 41.12 -18.67 -13.74
CA LEU A 81 40.56 -19.90 -14.31
C LEU A 81 39.88 -20.80 -13.27
N LYS A 82 40.16 -20.63 -11.97
CA LYS A 82 39.53 -21.37 -10.88
C LYS A 82 38.14 -20.80 -10.55
N THR A 83 38.03 -19.50 -10.39
CA THR A 83 36.79 -18.82 -10.03
C THR A 83 35.96 -18.38 -11.21
N THR A 84 36.52 -18.44 -12.43
CA THR A 84 35.90 -17.90 -13.67
C THR A 84 35.68 -16.38 -13.66
N ASN A 85 36.47 -15.67 -12.85
CA ASN A 85 36.43 -14.22 -12.78
C ASN A 85 37.28 -13.63 -13.91
N LYS A 86 36.73 -12.61 -14.56
CA LYS A 86 37.46 -11.76 -15.54
C LYS A 86 37.36 -10.31 -15.13
N LEU A 87 38.49 -9.62 -15.12
CA LEU A 87 38.57 -8.18 -14.87
C LEU A 87 39.35 -7.50 -16.00
N ASN A 88 38.72 -6.57 -16.69
CA ASN A 88 39.37 -5.75 -17.70
C ASN A 88 39.39 -4.31 -17.21
N LEU A 89 40.59 -3.75 -17.13
CA LEU A 89 40.84 -2.34 -16.86
C LEU A 89 41.39 -1.69 -18.15
N GLU A 90 40.69 -0.71 -18.68
CA GLU A 90 41.09 0.03 -19.87
C GLU A 90 41.35 1.49 -19.51
N ASN A 91 42.34 2.10 -20.12
CA ASN A 91 42.71 3.50 -19.93
C ASN A 91 43.03 3.89 -18.48
N LEU A 92 43.67 2.97 -17.74
CA LEU A 92 44.08 3.23 -16.37
C LEU A 92 45.11 4.37 -16.34
N ALA A 93 44.77 5.45 -15.62
CA ALA A 93 45.69 6.50 -15.23
C ALA A 93 45.81 6.53 -13.71
N LEU A 94 47.01 6.37 -13.18
CA LEU A 94 47.29 6.30 -11.76
C LEU A 94 48.49 7.18 -11.42
N THR A 95 48.31 8.08 -10.47
CA THR A 95 49.40 8.93 -9.98
C THR A 95 49.56 8.75 -8.49
N PHE A 96 50.80 8.74 -8.01
CA PHE A 96 51.08 8.84 -6.59
C PHE A 96 52.13 9.89 -6.31
N GLU A 97 52.09 10.46 -5.09
CA GLU A 97 53.09 11.38 -4.59
C GLU A 97 53.52 10.94 -3.16
N LYS A 98 54.82 11.01 -2.95
CA LYS A 98 55.47 10.71 -1.67
C LYS A 98 55.11 9.33 -1.14
N PHE A 99 55.39 8.31 -1.94
CA PHE A 99 55.31 6.91 -1.50
C PHE A 99 56.57 6.55 -0.73
N LYS A 100 56.39 5.99 0.48
CA LYS A 100 57.47 5.45 1.29
C LYS A 100 57.12 4.06 1.73
N PHE A 101 58.07 3.16 1.55
CA PHE A 101 58.09 1.82 2.11
C PHE A 101 59.29 1.70 3.04
N LYS A 102 59.02 1.59 4.34
CA LYS A 102 60.08 1.49 5.37
C LYS A 102 59.67 0.52 6.45
N ASN A 103 60.59 -0.46 6.78
CA ASN A 103 60.34 -1.45 7.84
C ASN A 103 58.99 -2.17 7.66
N ASN A 104 58.64 -2.58 6.44
CA ASN A 104 57.35 -3.19 6.08
C ASN A 104 56.12 -2.28 6.25
N ASN A 105 56.29 -1.01 6.51
CA ASN A 105 55.23 -0.05 6.56
C ASN A 105 55.12 0.74 5.27
N ILE A 106 53.92 1.08 4.86
CA ILE A 106 53.64 1.90 3.68
C ILE A 106 53.10 3.24 4.12
N PHE A 107 53.60 4.30 3.53
CA PHE A 107 53.06 5.64 3.63
C PHE A 107 52.92 6.23 2.25
N LEU A 108 51.77 6.84 1.96
CA LEU A 108 51.48 7.45 0.67
C LEU A 108 50.70 8.75 0.94
N LYS A 109 51.25 9.88 0.49
CA LYS A 109 50.61 11.18 0.71
C LYS A 109 49.37 11.36 -0.15
N THR A 110 49.51 11.12 -1.46
CA THR A 110 48.35 11.19 -2.40
C THR A 110 48.41 10.05 -3.38
N ALA A 111 47.22 9.52 -3.71
CA ALA A 111 47.02 8.65 -4.86
C ALA A 111 45.76 9.09 -5.62
N SER A 112 45.87 9.14 -6.92
CA SER A 112 44.76 9.48 -7.81
C SER A 112 44.63 8.47 -8.94
N LEU A 113 43.49 7.86 -9.07
CA LEU A 113 43.07 6.98 -10.15
C LEU A 113 42.07 7.72 -11.01
N LYS A 114 42.33 7.88 -12.31
CA LYS A 114 41.45 8.64 -13.22
C LYS A 114 40.99 7.80 -14.41
N GLU A 115 39.71 7.92 -14.66
CA GLU A 115 38.98 7.49 -15.86
C GLU A 115 39.16 6.04 -16.34
N PRO A 116 39.48 5.04 -15.51
CA PRO A 116 39.49 3.67 -15.99
C PRO A 116 38.08 3.23 -16.39
N LYS A 117 38.01 2.47 -17.45
CA LYS A 117 36.86 1.64 -17.73
C LYS A 117 37.11 0.27 -17.08
N VAL A 118 36.25 -0.11 -16.15
CA VAL A 118 36.35 -1.36 -15.37
C VAL A 118 35.22 -2.27 -15.79
N ASN A 119 35.54 -3.46 -16.31
CA ASN A 119 34.57 -4.51 -16.58
C ASN A 119 34.94 -5.75 -15.79
N PHE A 120 34.03 -6.20 -14.93
CA PHE A 120 34.16 -7.45 -14.19
C PHE A 120 33.04 -8.39 -14.58
N GLU A 121 33.37 -9.66 -14.81
CA GLU A 121 32.43 -10.72 -15.12
C GLU A 121 32.75 -11.96 -14.30
N ASN A 122 31.76 -12.53 -13.62
CA ASN A 122 31.79 -13.88 -13.08
C ASN A 122 30.75 -14.74 -13.80
N LYS A 123 31.23 -15.66 -14.67
CA LYS A 123 30.35 -16.50 -15.48
C LYS A 123 29.57 -17.50 -14.65
N LYS A 124 30.18 -18.06 -13.59
CA LYS A 124 29.55 -19.05 -12.70
C LYS A 124 28.40 -18.42 -11.93
N GLU A 125 28.59 -17.23 -11.40
CA GLU A 125 27.60 -16.50 -10.64
C GLU A 125 26.66 -15.66 -11.50
N LYS A 126 26.91 -15.55 -12.81
CA LYS A 126 26.18 -14.69 -13.77
C LYS A 126 26.13 -13.23 -13.31
N LEU A 127 27.21 -12.76 -12.72
CA LEU A 127 27.36 -11.39 -12.24
C LEU A 127 28.22 -10.60 -13.22
N GLY A 128 27.72 -9.45 -13.65
CA GLY A 128 28.44 -8.48 -14.46
C GLY A 128 28.48 -7.12 -13.81
N ILE A 129 29.63 -6.48 -13.76
CA ILE A 129 29.85 -5.13 -13.26
C ILE A 129 30.58 -4.34 -14.33
N SER A 130 30.04 -3.21 -14.77
CA SER A 130 30.72 -2.28 -15.67
C SER A 130 30.71 -0.88 -15.06
N ILE A 131 31.91 -0.29 -14.92
CA ILE A 131 32.09 1.06 -14.38
C ILE A 131 32.82 1.88 -15.43
N ASN A 132 32.28 3.02 -15.80
CA ASN A 132 32.92 3.96 -16.71
C ASN A 132 33.27 5.25 -15.97
N ASN A 133 34.40 5.83 -16.30
CA ASN A 133 34.90 7.10 -15.78
C ASN A 133 34.89 7.13 -14.23
N LEU A 134 35.61 6.17 -13.62
CA LEU A 134 35.85 6.14 -12.19
C LEU A 134 37.01 7.07 -11.84
N ASN A 135 36.79 7.98 -10.91
CA ASN A 135 37.86 8.76 -10.29
C ASN A 135 37.93 8.39 -8.81
N LEU A 136 39.10 8.12 -8.33
CA LEU A 136 39.36 7.79 -6.92
C LEU A 136 40.58 8.58 -6.46
N ASP A 137 40.39 9.47 -5.48
CA ASP A 137 41.47 10.21 -4.84
C ASP A 137 41.60 9.79 -3.40
N ILE A 138 42.82 9.49 -2.97
CA ILE A 138 43.19 9.06 -1.63
C ILE A 138 44.23 10.04 -1.08
N GLN A 139 44.06 10.45 0.20
CA GLN A 139 45.00 11.30 0.91
C GLN A 139 45.45 10.67 2.21
N ASN A 140 46.75 10.74 2.47
CA ASN A 140 47.42 10.28 3.68
C ASN A 140 47.07 8.82 4.04
N LEU A 141 47.43 7.90 3.13
CA LEU A 141 47.35 6.49 3.42
C LEU A 141 48.58 6.05 4.21
N SER A 142 48.36 5.38 5.33
CA SER A 142 49.37 4.63 6.05
C SER A 142 48.95 3.19 6.26
N LYS A 143 49.90 2.25 6.08
CA LYS A 143 49.73 0.84 6.42
C LYS A 143 50.88 0.43 7.32
N GLU A 144 50.56 0.07 8.55
CA GLU A 144 51.49 -0.45 9.56
C GLU A 144 51.03 -1.83 10.00
N LYS A 145 51.79 -2.86 9.69
CA LYS A 145 51.37 -4.25 9.91
C LYS A 145 49.96 -4.50 9.30
N GLU A 146 48.97 -4.76 10.12
CA GLU A 146 47.59 -4.99 9.69
C GLU A 146 46.69 -3.74 9.81
N LYS A 147 47.24 -2.64 10.26
CA LYS A 147 46.48 -1.36 10.39
C LYS A 147 46.62 -0.54 9.13
N ILE A 148 45.50 -0.17 8.55
CA ILE A 148 45.41 0.77 7.40
C ILE A 148 44.63 2.00 7.86
N GLN A 149 45.17 3.16 7.62
CA GLN A 149 44.51 4.44 7.86
C GLN A 149 44.55 5.30 6.61
N ILE A 150 43.44 5.98 6.31
CA ILE A 150 43.33 6.92 5.19
C ILE A 150 42.51 8.11 5.66
N ASP A 151 43.04 9.32 5.57
CA ASP A 151 42.36 10.52 6.04
C ASP A 151 41.16 10.87 5.14
N THR A 152 41.34 10.76 3.83
CA THR A 152 40.28 11.09 2.89
C THR A 152 40.26 10.13 1.71
N ILE A 153 39.09 9.64 1.38
CA ILE A 153 38.81 8.91 0.14
C ILE A 153 37.68 9.63 -0.56
N ASN A 154 37.93 10.10 -1.79
CA ASN A 154 36.90 10.66 -2.67
C ASN A 154 36.76 9.75 -3.89
N LEU A 155 35.55 9.33 -4.14
CA LEU A 155 35.19 8.53 -5.29
C LEU A 155 34.13 9.27 -6.11
N ASP A 156 34.43 9.57 -7.35
CA ASP A 156 33.49 10.11 -8.32
C ASP A 156 33.39 9.17 -9.52
N LYS A 157 32.18 8.88 -9.96
CA LYS A 157 31.94 8.09 -11.15
C LYS A 157 30.70 8.52 -11.92
N LYS A 158 30.69 8.31 -13.23
CA LYS A 158 29.58 8.69 -14.11
C LYS A 158 28.58 7.57 -14.39
N SER A 159 28.96 6.29 -14.35
CA SER A 159 28.00 5.20 -14.51
C SER A 159 28.49 3.87 -13.91
N LEU A 160 27.58 3.14 -13.30
CA LEU A 160 27.76 1.75 -12.86
C LEU A 160 26.55 0.94 -13.34
N PHE A 161 26.81 -0.15 -14.00
CA PHE A 161 25.83 -1.13 -14.38
C PHE A 161 26.06 -2.42 -13.58
N LEU A 162 25.03 -2.89 -12.89
CA LEU A 162 25.03 -4.17 -12.18
C LEU A 162 23.91 -5.04 -12.76
N SER A 163 24.22 -6.25 -13.14
CA SER A 163 23.22 -7.24 -13.53
C SER A 163 23.42 -8.53 -12.73
N ASP A 164 22.33 -9.14 -12.30
CA ASP A 164 22.32 -10.36 -11.49
C ASP A 164 21.63 -11.54 -12.20
N LYS A 165 21.61 -12.71 -11.54
CA LYS A 165 20.93 -13.92 -12.03
C LYS A 165 19.44 -13.74 -12.31
N LEU A 166 18.79 -12.75 -11.67
CA LEU A 166 17.36 -12.46 -11.80
C LEU A 166 17.08 -11.51 -12.96
N LYS A 167 18.09 -11.08 -13.73
CA LYS A 167 18.01 -10.06 -14.76
C LYS A 167 17.56 -8.69 -14.22
N ASN A 168 17.62 -8.46 -12.91
CA ASN A 168 17.42 -7.15 -12.34
C ASN A 168 18.57 -6.25 -12.74
N GLN A 169 18.25 -5.03 -13.12
CA GLN A 169 19.24 -4.06 -13.54
C GLN A 169 19.25 -2.90 -12.54
N ILE A 170 20.41 -2.69 -11.91
CA ILE A 170 20.67 -1.51 -11.11
C ILE A 170 21.65 -0.64 -11.88
N ILE A 171 21.17 0.47 -12.37
CA ILE A 171 21.99 1.45 -13.09
C ILE A 171 22.18 2.65 -12.17
N THR A 172 23.42 2.97 -11.83
CA THR A 172 23.72 4.19 -11.08
C THR A 172 24.44 5.19 -11.99
N LYS A 173 23.99 6.45 -11.96
CA LYS A 173 24.64 7.55 -12.65
C LYS A 173 25.12 8.57 -11.62
N ASN A 174 26.28 9.18 -11.86
CA ASN A 174 26.80 10.29 -11.06
C ASN A 174 26.82 10.00 -9.54
N ILE A 175 27.72 9.15 -9.10
CA ILE A 175 27.99 8.95 -7.67
C ILE A 175 29.23 9.74 -7.30
N ASP A 176 29.12 10.62 -6.32
CA ASP A 176 30.20 11.33 -5.67
C ASP A 176 30.16 10.93 -4.16
N LEU A 177 31.13 10.11 -3.74
CA LEU A 177 31.25 9.60 -2.38
C LEU A 177 32.53 10.14 -1.75
N SER A 178 32.38 10.81 -0.63
CA SER A 178 33.50 11.27 0.20
C SER A 178 33.46 10.54 1.54
N ILE A 179 34.58 9.95 1.92
CA ILE A 179 34.80 9.25 3.19
C ILE A 179 35.93 9.96 3.95
N LYS A 180 35.74 10.19 5.24
CA LYS A 180 36.77 10.75 6.12
C LYS A 180 37.16 9.74 7.19
N ASN A 181 38.45 9.73 7.51
CA ASN A 181 39.06 8.93 8.56
C ASN A 181 38.67 7.45 8.48
N PHE A 182 39.00 6.85 7.35
CA PHE A 182 38.91 5.40 7.16
C PHE A 182 40.01 4.71 7.94
N ASN A 183 39.65 3.78 8.82
CA ASN A 183 40.57 2.94 9.56
C ASN A 183 40.17 1.47 9.42
N PHE A 184 41.15 0.65 9.12
CA PHE A 184 41.01 -0.79 9.15
C PHE A 184 42.11 -1.36 10.04
N ASN A 185 41.75 -2.09 11.06
CA ASN A 185 42.67 -2.67 11.99
C ASN A 185 42.11 -3.98 12.52
N ASN A 186 42.87 -5.07 12.37
CA ASN A 186 42.56 -6.39 12.91
C ASN A 186 41.05 -6.76 12.79
N LYS A 187 40.54 -6.80 11.56
CA LYS A 187 39.12 -7.08 11.22
C LYS A 187 38.11 -6.03 11.71
N THR A 188 38.55 -4.87 12.13
CA THR A 188 37.66 -3.75 12.44
C THR A 188 37.81 -2.67 11.39
N LEU A 189 36.73 -2.37 10.68
CA LEU A 189 36.59 -1.24 9.76
C LEU A 189 35.89 -0.10 10.48
N SER A 190 36.49 1.07 10.55
CA SER A 190 35.83 2.26 11.03
C SER A 190 35.91 3.42 10.03
N ILE A 191 34.81 4.17 9.93
CA ILE A 191 34.67 5.36 9.09
C ILE A 191 34.05 6.45 9.99
N GLU A 192 34.73 7.58 10.13
CA GLU A 192 34.20 8.65 10.96
C GLU A 192 32.97 9.31 10.34
N LYS A 193 32.99 9.59 9.04
CA LYS A 193 31.92 10.28 8.32
C LYS A 193 31.94 9.97 6.85
N SER A 194 30.75 9.90 6.24
CA SER A 194 30.61 9.75 4.79
C SER A 194 29.50 10.62 4.20
N ILE A 195 29.71 11.07 2.97
CA ILE A 195 28.75 11.89 2.21
C ILE A 195 28.65 11.31 0.81
N LEU A 196 27.41 11.01 0.41
CA LEU A 196 27.08 10.56 -0.94
C LEU A 196 26.26 11.64 -1.65
N LYS A 197 26.80 12.22 -2.73
CA LYS A 197 26.16 13.29 -3.49
C LYS A 197 25.70 12.80 -4.85
N ASN A 198 24.57 13.32 -5.30
CA ASN A 198 23.98 13.11 -6.62
C ASN A 198 23.85 11.64 -7.07
N PRO A 199 23.63 10.63 -6.18
CA PRO A 199 23.45 9.27 -6.65
C PRO A 199 22.16 9.19 -7.45
N TYR A 200 22.24 8.61 -8.64
CA TYR A 200 21.08 8.22 -9.42
C TYR A 200 21.03 6.70 -9.48
N ILE A 201 19.97 6.13 -8.94
CA ILE A 201 19.73 4.68 -8.92
C ILE A 201 18.49 4.40 -9.77
N SER A 202 18.59 3.47 -10.71
CA SER A 202 17.45 2.98 -11.48
C SER A 202 17.26 1.50 -11.21
N ILE A 203 16.07 1.15 -10.74
CA ILE A 203 15.65 -0.22 -10.48
C ILE A 203 14.56 -0.56 -11.48
N VAL A 204 14.80 -1.57 -12.30
CA VAL A 204 13.83 -2.05 -13.29
C VAL A 204 13.50 -3.51 -12.99
N LEU A 205 12.23 -3.79 -12.70
CA LEU A 205 11.71 -5.15 -12.61
C LEU A 205 11.30 -5.61 -14.02
N PRO A 206 12.04 -6.53 -14.65
CA PRO A 206 11.75 -6.97 -16.01
C PRO A 206 10.46 -7.80 -16.05
N LYS A 207 9.82 -7.84 -17.23
CA LYS A 207 8.63 -8.66 -17.48
C LYS A 207 8.96 -10.13 -17.22
N LYS A 208 8.17 -10.79 -16.39
CA LYS A 208 8.30 -12.25 -16.15
C LYS A 208 7.85 -12.99 -17.40
N ASP A 209 8.72 -13.82 -17.98
CA ASP A 209 8.31 -14.76 -19.04
C ASP A 209 7.35 -15.80 -18.44
N LYS A 210 6.13 -15.90 -18.98
CA LYS A 210 5.09 -16.85 -18.52
C LYS A 210 5.53 -18.34 -18.57
N ALA A 211 6.71 -18.67 -19.07
CA ALA A 211 7.15 -20.03 -19.38
C ALA A 211 8.11 -20.67 -18.37
N LYS A 212 8.43 -20.04 -17.25
CA LYS A 212 9.21 -20.69 -16.17
C LYS A 212 8.68 -20.26 -14.81
N GLU A 213 7.71 -20.99 -14.27
CA GLU A 213 7.62 -21.17 -12.83
C GLU A 213 8.96 -21.74 -12.35
N VAL A 214 9.86 -20.87 -12.01
CA VAL A 214 11.01 -21.25 -11.20
C VAL A 214 10.40 -21.67 -9.87
N LYS A 215 10.37 -22.98 -9.63
CA LYS A 215 10.19 -23.56 -8.30
C LYS A 215 10.85 -22.59 -7.31
N LYS A 216 10.04 -22.04 -6.41
CA LYS A 216 10.53 -21.28 -5.26
C LYS A 216 11.71 -22.06 -4.70
N VAL A 217 12.91 -21.59 -4.92
CA VAL A 217 14.02 -21.95 -4.07
C VAL A 217 13.64 -21.31 -2.74
N VAL A 218 12.93 -22.08 -1.94
CA VAL A 218 12.84 -21.88 -0.51
C VAL A 218 14.26 -21.61 -0.10
N ALA A 219 14.52 -20.42 0.42
CA ALA A 219 15.76 -20.14 1.10
C ALA A 219 15.87 -21.21 2.18
N LYS A 220 16.61 -22.28 1.86
CA LYS A 220 17.03 -23.25 2.84
C LYS A 220 17.79 -22.43 3.88
N ASN A 221 17.22 -22.40 5.07
CA ASN A 221 17.85 -22.02 6.30
C ASN A 221 19.33 -21.69 6.11
N SER A 222 19.66 -20.41 6.13
CA SER A 222 20.94 -20.01 6.64
C SER A 222 20.95 -20.47 8.11
N LYS A 223 21.31 -21.75 8.31
CA LYS A 223 21.85 -22.17 9.59
C LYS A 223 22.87 -21.09 9.95
N ASN A 224 22.77 -20.55 11.13
CA ASN A 224 23.83 -19.77 11.74
C ASN A 224 25.16 -20.50 11.52
N VAL A 225 25.81 -20.16 10.43
CA VAL A 225 27.23 -20.40 10.31
C VAL A 225 27.80 -19.34 11.25
N GLU A 226 28.16 -19.75 12.45
CA GLU A 226 29.08 -18.99 13.27
C GLU A 226 30.35 -18.79 12.44
N THR A 227 30.36 -17.71 11.68
CA THR A 227 31.56 -17.29 10.96
C THR A 227 32.48 -16.69 12.01
N LYS A 228 33.40 -17.52 12.52
CA LYS A 228 34.54 -17.12 13.39
C LYS A 228 35.41 -15.99 12.79
N ASN A 229 35.01 -15.38 11.68
CA ASN A 229 35.74 -14.35 10.92
C ASN A 229 34.87 -13.17 10.51
N SER A 230 33.88 -12.75 11.31
CA SER A 230 33.06 -11.58 10.99
C SER A 230 33.87 -10.29 11.06
N LEU A 231 33.76 -9.46 10.01
CA LEU A 231 34.29 -8.11 9.97
C LEU A 231 33.45 -7.20 10.90
N ASN A 232 34.11 -6.57 11.87
CA ASN A 232 33.48 -5.55 12.69
C ASN A 232 33.45 -4.22 11.92
N MET A 233 32.30 -3.59 11.82
CA MET A 233 32.13 -2.32 11.14
C MET A 233 31.57 -1.25 12.08
N GLN A 234 32.16 -0.08 12.04
CA GLN A 234 31.71 1.12 12.74
C GLN A 234 31.70 2.27 11.73
N ILE A 235 30.53 2.63 11.26
CA ILE A 235 30.36 3.70 10.28
C ILE A 235 29.63 4.84 10.96
N GLY A 236 30.28 5.99 11.07
CA GLY A 236 29.71 7.21 11.60
C GLY A 236 28.62 7.78 10.68
N PRO A 237 28.17 9.00 10.93
CA PRO A 237 27.04 9.55 10.18
C PRO A 237 27.24 9.52 8.67
N PHE A 238 26.23 9.00 7.99
CA PHE A 238 26.15 8.92 6.52
C PHE A 238 25.13 9.92 6.00
N ASN A 239 25.57 10.85 5.16
CA ASN A 239 24.70 11.87 4.57
C ASN A 239 24.48 11.60 3.10
N ILE A 240 23.22 11.74 2.67
CA ILE A 240 22.82 11.68 1.26
C ILE A 240 22.42 13.08 0.83
N LYS A 241 22.92 13.54 -0.32
CA LYS A 241 22.59 14.84 -0.91
C LYS A 241 22.14 14.68 -2.36
N ASN A 242 20.98 15.24 -2.69
CA ASN A 242 20.43 15.31 -4.05
C ASN A 242 20.38 13.94 -4.75
N ALA A 243 19.98 12.89 -4.04
CA ALA A 243 19.81 11.56 -4.63
C ALA A 243 18.57 11.50 -5.53
N SER A 244 18.60 10.56 -6.49
CA SER A 244 17.45 10.22 -7.33
C SER A 244 17.30 8.71 -7.41
N LEU A 245 16.06 8.24 -7.26
CA LEU A 245 15.68 6.84 -7.40
C LEU A 245 14.58 6.73 -8.47
N ASN A 246 14.90 6.09 -9.58
CA ASN A 246 13.92 5.72 -10.60
C ASN A 246 13.51 4.26 -10.38
N PHE A 247 12.23 4.01 -10.28
CA PHE A 247 11.68 2.67 -10.15
C PHE A 247 10.72 2.39 -11.30
N GLU A 248 10.90 1.24 -11.97
CA GLU A 248 10.03 0.77 -13.05
C GLU A 248 9.65 -0.70 -12.81
N ASP A 249 8.34 -1.00 -12.78
CA ASP A 249 7.82 -2.37 -12.77
C ASP A 249 7.14 -2.69 -14.10
N LYS A 250 7.72 -3.62 -14.88
CA LYS A 250 7.22 -4.07 -16.17
C LYS A 250 6.32 -5.31 -16.07
N ASN A 251 6.05 -5.81 -14.86
CA ASN A 251 5.20 -7.00 -14.66
C ASN A 251 3.69 -6.68 -14.67
N LEU A 252 3.34 -5.40 -14.70
CA LEU A 252 1.96 -4.93 -14.79
C LEU A 252 1.49 -4.85 -16.24
N PRO A 253 0.18 -4.92 -16.54
CA PRO A 253 -0.37 -4.75 -17.89
C PRO A 253 0.10 -3.44 -18.54
N ILE A 254 0.12 -2.36 -17.77
CA ILE A 254 0.75 -1.08 -18.08
C ILE A 254 1.98 -0.94 -17.17
N PRO A 255 3.19 -0.65 -17.67
CA PRO A 255 4.37 -0.49 -16.81
C PRO A 255 4.20 0.64 -15.79
N PHE A 256 4.47 0.35 -14.51
CA PHE A 256 4.52 1.37 -13.47
C PHE A 256 5.88 2.06 -13.46
N LYS A 257 5.89 3.38 -13.35
CA LYS A 257 7.12 4.19 -13.23
C LYS A 257 6.92 5.27 -12.18
N THR A 258 7.96 5.50 -11.37
CA THR A 258 8.02 6.63 -10.42
C THR A 258 9.46 7.08 -10.22
N LEU A 259 9.65 8.36 -10.01
CA LEU A 259 10.94 8.99 -9.77
C LEU A 259 10.90 9.73 -8.43
N VAL A 260 11.72 9.28 -7.47
CA VAL A 260 12.05 10.07 -6.30
C VAL A 260 13.31 10.88 -6.64
N SER A 261 13.26 12.18 -6.46
CA SER A 261 14.35 13.10 -6.81
C SER A 261 14.62 14.11 -5.71
N LYS A 262 15.77 14.78 -5.77
CA LYS A 262 16.21 15.74 -4.74
C LYS A 262 16.13 15.13 -3.32
N LEU A 263 16.39 13.83 -3.22
CA LEU A 263 16.35 13.12 -1.95
C LEU A 263 17.57 13.51 -1.12
N ASN A 264 17.32 14.14 0.02
CA ASN A 264 18.34 14.55 0.96
C ASN A 264 18.07 13.89 2.31
N GLY A 265 19.13 13.61 3.06
CA GLY A 265 18.96 13.12 4.41
C GLY A 265 20.22 12.55 5.02
N LYS A 266 20.03 11.94 6.18
CA LYS A 266 21.11 11.37 6.98
C LYS A 266 20.66 10.08 7.65
N PHE A 267 21.62 9.23 7.85
CA PHE A 267 21.60 8.11 8.78
C PHE A 267 22.55 8.45 9.93
N SER A 268 22.25 8.05 11.15
CA SER A 268 23.14 8.30 12.27
C SER A 268 24.40 7.44 12.16
N GLU A 269 24.60 6.51 12.99
CA GLU A 269 25.72 5.59 12.95
C GLU A 269 25.24 4.16 12.66
N PHE A 270 26.14 3.36 12.09
CA PHE A 270 25.93 1.95 11.84
C PHE A 270 27.08 1.16 12.49
N SER A 271 26.78 0.10 13.22
CA SER A 271 27.80 -0.74 13.83
C SER A 271 27.38 -2.20 13.89
N THR A 272 28.25 -3.10 13.44
CA THR A 272 28.00 -4.55 13.57
C THR A 272 28.19 -5.07 14.99
N THR A 273 28.79 -4.27 15.87
CA THR A 273 29.07 -4.63 17.27
C THR A 273 28.19 -3.93 18.30
N SER A 274 27.42 -2.95 17.88
CA SER A 274 26.48 -2.20 18.73
C SER A 274 25.04 -2.48 18.33
N SER A 275 24.19 -2.74 19.30
CA SER A 275 22.74 -2.89 19.10
C SER A 275 21.98 -1.56 19.05
N LYS A 276 22.69 -0.43 19.14
CA LYS A 276 22.07 0.91 19.06
C LYS A 276 21.38 1.07 17.71
N PRO A 277 20.08 1.41 17.67
CA PRO A 277 19.37 1.59 16.41
C PRO A 277 19.94 2.77 15.60
N THR A 278 19.92 2.61 14.27
CA THR A 278 20.24 3.69 13.33
C THR A 278 19.04 4.60 13.16
N GLU A 279 19.20 5.88 13.45
CA GLU A 279 18.23 6.91 13.10
C GLU A 279 18.35 7.24 11.61
N LEU A 280 17.21 7.32 10.92
CA LEU A 280 17.16 7.76 9.54
C LEU A 280 16.19 8.93 9.37
N LYS A 281 16.59 9.88 8.53
CA LYS A 281 15.76 11.02 8.14
C LYS A 281 16.05 11.36 6.69
N LEU A 282 15.05 11.19 5.84
CA LEU A 282 15.13 11.43 4.40
C LEU A 282 13.94 12.28 3.98
N GLU A 283 14.14 13.19 3.03
CA GLU A 283 13.09 13.96 2.40
C GLU A 283 13.41 14.23 0.94
N GLY A 284 12.39 14.26 0.09
CA GLY A 284 12.57 14.44 -1.35
C GLY A 284 11.28 14.73 -2.09
N LYS A 285 11.37 14.76 -3.42
CA LYS A 285 10.24 14.92 -4.32
C LYS A 285 9.89 13.58 -4.96
N VAL A 286 8.60 13.34 -5.13
CA VAL A 286 8.09 12.21 -5.90
C VAL A 286 7.47 12.75 -7.18
N ASP A 287 7.96 12.27 -8.31
CA ASP A 287 7.59 12.74 -9.64
C ASP A 287 7.65 14.27 -9.76
N LYS A 288 6.66 14.91 -10.39
CA LYS A 288 6.66 16.35 -10.65
C LYS A 288 6.30 17.20 -9.44
N TYR A 289 5.29 16.77 -8.66
CA TYR A 289 4.66 17.60 -7.63
C TYR A 289 4.58 16.96 -6.24
N GLY A 290 4.85 15.66 -6.14
CA GLY A 290 4.78 14.94 -4.89
C GLY A 290 5.95 15.25 -3.96
N TYR A 291 5.72 15.06 -2.66
CA TYR A 291 6.72 15.17 -1.60
C TYR A 291 6.75 13.87 -0.80
N THR A 292 7.92 13.48 -0.34
CA THR A 292 8.09 12.37 0.59
C THR A 292 9.04 12.75 1.73
N LYS A 293 8.72 12.24 2.93
CA LYS A 293 9.56 12.31 4.11
C LYS A 293 9.53 10.96 4.82
N ILE A 294 10.71 10.45 5.14
CA ILE A 294 10.89 9.19 5.85
C ILE A 294 11.71 9.48 7.10
N THR A 295 11.22 9.09 8.26
CA THR A 295 11.92 9.25 9.53
C THR A 295 11.75 7.99 10.37
N GLY A 296 12.74 7.66 11.18
CA GLY A 296 12.57 6.55 12.10
C GLY A 296 13.87 5.99 12.66
N LEU A 297 13.71 4.85 13.32
CA LEU A 297 14.76 4.06 13.96
C LEU A 297 14.70 2.64 13.42
N VAL A 298 15.85 2.10 13.06
CA VAL A 298 15.95 0.73 12.55
C VAL A 298 17.14 0.02 13.21
N ASN A 299 16.89 -1.16 13.75
CA ASN A 299 18.01 -2.02 14.14
C ASN A 299 18.65 -2.60 12.87
N HIS A 300 19.79 -2.06 12.49
CA HIS A 300 20.49 -2.41 11.27
C HIS A 300 21.05 -3.85 11.24
N GLN A 301 21.23 -4.48 12.40
CA GLN A 301 21.65 -5.89 12.49
C GLN A 301 20.46 -6.83 12.30
N ASN A 302 19.30 -6.44 12.79
CA ASN A 302 18.06 -7.20 12.67
C ASN A 302 16.85 -6.28 12.59
N ILE A 303 16.42 -5.97 11.38
CA ILE A 303 15.25 -5.10 11.13
C ILE A 303 13.96 -5.65 11.73
N LYS A 304 13.89 -6.96 11.98
CA LYS A 304 12.73 -7.59 12.62
C LYS A 304 12.72 -7.41 14.13
N GLU A 305 13.88 -7.14 14.74
CA GLU A 305 13.97 -6.86 16.17
C GLU A 305 13.42 -5.48 16.51
N LEU A 306 13.78 -4.48 15.70
CA LEU A 306 13.28 -3.11 15.83
C LEU A 306 13.28 -2.40 14.47
N THR A 307 12.10 -2.03 14.03
CA THR A 307 11.85 -1.02 12.99
C THR A 307 10.73 -0.12 13.47
N ASP A 308 10.98 1.17 13.57
CA ASP A 308 9.97 2.19 13.89
C ASP A 308 10.13 3.32 12.87
N VAL A 309 9.35 3.27 11.79
CA VAL A 309 9.48 4.19 10.67
C VAL A 309 8.15 4.84 10.31
N ASN A 310 8.22 6.14 10.03
CA ASN A 310 7.13 6.93 9.48
C ASN A 310 7.46 7.32 8.05
N LEU A 311 6.57 7.02 7.12
CA LEU A 311 6.67 7.38 5.70
C LEU A 311 5.51 8.31 5.36
N LEU A 312 5.83 9.54 5.05
CA LEU A 312 4.87 10.56 4.64
C LEU A 312 5.00 10.81 3.14
N PHE A 313 3.90 10.68 2.40
CA PHE A 313 3.80 11.08 1.01
C PHE A 313 2.68 12.10 0.88
N LYS A 314 2.93 13.20 0.19
CA LYS A 314 1.95 14.26 -0.03
C LYS A 314 1.86 14.63 -1.51
N ASN A 315 0.65 14.95 -1.95
CA ASN A 315 0.37 15.46 -3.28
C ASN A 315 0.89 14.56 -4.42
N ILE A 316 0.78 13.25 -4.24
CA ILE A 316 1.14 12.29 -5.29
C ILE A 316 0.03 12.25 -6.34
N ALA A 317 0.36 12.33 -7.63
CA ALA A 317 -0.60 12.14 -8.70
C ALA A 317 -1.06 10.67 -8.71
N ILE A 318 -2.29 10.39 -8.26
CA ILE A 318 -2.79 9.00 -8.18
C ILE A 318 -2.94 8.38 -9.57
N LYS A 319 -3.05 9.17 -10.64
CA LYS A 319 -3.01 8.71 -12.03
C LYS A 319 -1.81 7.82 -12.34
N ASN A 320 -0.66 8.08 -11.72
CA ASN A 320 0.54 7.26 -11.90
C ASN A 320 0.35 5.81 -11.43
N PHE A 321 -0.69 5.53 -10.62
CA PHE A 321 -1.05 4.19 -10.15
C PHE A 321 -2.05 3.47 -11.07
N THR A 322 -2.41 4.06 -12.24
CA THR A 322 -3.20 3.38 -13.29
C THR A 322 -2.71 1.96 -13.60
N PRO A 323 -1.40 1.65 -13.62
CA PRO A 323 -0.95 0.27 -13.81
C PRO A 323 -1.49 -0.73 -12.78
N TYR A 324 -1.65 -0.29 -11.54
CA TYR A 324 -2.22 -1.10 -10.45
C TYR A 324 -3.74 -1.13 -10.50
N SER A 325 -4.40 0.02 -10.71
CA SER A 325 -5.87 0.05 -10.84
C SER A 325 -6.34 -0.72 -12.07
N GLY A 326 -5.65 -0.59 -13.21
CA GLY A 326 -5.93 -1.37 -14.40
C GLY A 326 -5.79 -2.86 -14.17
N LYS A 327 -4.76 -3.30 -13.44
CA LYS A 327 -4.57 -4.71 -13.12
C LYS A 327 -5.65 -5.26 -12.18
N PHE A 328 -5.97 -4.56 -11.10
CA PHE A 328 -6.75 -5.11 -10.00
C PHE A 328 -8.21 -4.65 -9.97
N ILE A 329 -8.49 -3.49 -10.57
CA ILE A 329 -9.82 -2.87 -10.60
C ILE A 329 -10.40 -2.87 -12.03
N GLY A 330 -9.54 -3.02 -13.05
CA GLY A 330 -9.96 -3.02 -14.46
C GLY A 330 -10.28 -1.61 -15.00
N LYS A 331 -9.80 -0.54 -14.35
CA LYS A 331 -10.01 0.83 -14.81
C LYS A 331 -8.76 1.70 -14.70
N GLU A 332 -8.59 2.63 -15.62
CA GLU A 332 -7.60 3.69 -15.51
C GLU A 332 -8.02 4.72 -14.46
N ILE A 333 -7.05 5.42 -13.89
CA ILE A 333 -7.28 6.60 -13.08
C ILE A 333 -7.00 7.82 -13.94
N GLU A 334 -8.00 8.66 -14.17
CA GLU A 334 -7.87 9.87 -14.97
C GLU A 334 -7.25 11.02 -14.18
N THR A 335 -7.77 11.29 -12.99
CA THR A 335 -7.33 12.37 -12.10
C THR A 335 -7.35 11.94 -10.64
N GLY A 336 -6.78 12.80 -9.79
CA GLY A 336 -6.81 12.68 -8.34
C GLY A 336 -5.45 12.84 -7.70
N LYS A 337 -5.47 13.07 -6.39
CA LYS A 337 -4.28 13.21 -5.55
C LYS A 337 -4.31 12.21 -4.42
N LEU A 338 -3.13 11.71 -4.05
CA LEU A 338 -2.93 10.75 -2.98
C LEU A 338 -1.99 11.31 -1.93
N ASN A 339 -2.42 11.26 -0.67
CA ASN A 339 -1.58 11.48 0.48
C ASN A 339 -1.56 10.22 1.33
N LEU A 340 -0.37 9.85 1.84
CA LEU A 340 -0.16 8.68 2.68
C LEU A 340 0.60 9.08 3.93
N ASP A 341 0.12 8.65 5.09
CA ASP A 341 0.85 8.68 6.36
C ASP A 341 0.93 7.23 6.88
N LEU A 342 2.11 6.62 6.70
CA LEU A 342 2.32 5.21 6.96
C LEU A 342 3.25 5.06 8.16
N LYS A 343 2.79 4.42 9.22
CA LYS A 343 3.55 4.17 10.45
C LYS A 343 3.74 2.68 10.63
N TYR A 344 4.99 2.24 10.58
CA TYR A 344 5.37 0.84 10.71
C TYR A 344 6.21 0.63 11.95
N ASN A 345 5.69 -0.11 12.92
CA ASN A 345 6.40 -0.49 14.12
C ASN A 345 6.56 -2.02 14.14
N ILE A 346 7.81 -2.48 14.09
CA ILE A 346 8.15 -3.90 14.23
C ILE A 346 8.96 -4.03 15.52
N LYS A 347 8.53 -4.91 16.41
CA LYS A 347 9.25 -5.28 17.62
C LYS A 347 9.22 -6.80 17.77
N LYS A 348 10.40 -7.43 17.86
CA LYS A 348 10.52 -8.89 18.00
C LYS A 348 9.64 -9.62 16.97
N SER A 349 9.80 -9.27 15.71
CA SER A 349 9.07 -9.81 14.56
C SER A 349 7.56 -9.54 14.52
N ASN A 350 6.99 -8.82 15.48
CA ASN A 350 5.59 -8.43 15.46
C ASN A 350 5.44 -7.04 14.83
N LEU A 351 4.72 -6.97 13.73
CA LEU A 351 4.37 -5.73 13.04
C LEU A 351 3.06 -5.17 13.60
N ASP A 352 3.07 -3.90 13.92
CA ASP A 352 1.91 -3.04 14.08
C ASP A 352 2.06 -1.84 13.14
N ALA A 353 1.18 -1.73 12.16
CA ALA A 353 1.23 -0.68 11.16
C ALA A 353 -0.12 0.04 11.04
N LYS A 354 -0.03 1.37 10.92
CA LYS A 354 -1.17 2.25 10.67
C LYS A 354 -0.95 2.92 9.32
N ASN A 355 -1.91 2.75 8.41
CA ASN A 355 -1.84 3.34 7.08
C ASN A 355 -3.04 4.28 6.92
N SER A 356 -2.79 5.59 7.00
CA SER A 356 -3.78 6.61 6.64
C SER A 356 -3.59 6.97 5.17
N ILE A 357 -4.66 6.82 4.41
CA ILE A 357 -4.71 6.99 2.96
C ILE A 357 -5.77 8.01 2.64
N ILE A 358 -5.37 9.19 2.18
CA ILE A 358 -6.29 10.25 1.78
C ILE A 358 -6.22 10.42 0.27
N ILE A 359 -7.34 10.23 -0.40
CA ILE A 359 -7.50 10.42 -1.84
C ILE A 359 -8.46 11.57 -2.07
N SER A 360 -8.09 12.53 -2.89
CA SER A 360 -8.96 13.66 -3.29
C SER A 360 -9.17 13.71 -4.78
N ASP A 361 -10.36 14.13 -5.18
CA ASP A 361 -10.78 14.39 -6.57
C ASP A 361 -10.51 13.19 -7.52
N ILE A 362 -10.74 11.97 -7.06
CA ILE A 362 -10.50 10.78 -7.88
C ILE A 362 -11.55 10.65 -8.98
N LYS A 363 -11.07 10.44 -10.21
CA LYS A 363 -11.93 10.07 -11.35
C LYS A 363 -11.30 8.88 -12.07
N PHE A 364 -12.14 7.90 -12.37
CA PHE A 364 -11.76 6.79 -13.23
C PHE A 364 -11.96 7.14 -14.70
N GLY A 365 -11.06 6.64 -15.54
CA GLY A 365 -11.12 6.71 -16.99
C GLY A 365 -11.58 5.39 -17.61
N ASP A 366 -10.98 5.06 -18.74
CA ASP A 366 -11.36 3.91 -19.56
C ASP A 366 -11.13 2.56 -18.88
N GLU A 367 -11.80 1.54 -19.40
CA GLU A 367 -11.63 0.16 -18.93
C GLU A 367 -10.30 -0.44 -19.39
N VAL A 368 -9.64 -1.14 -18.48
CA VAL A 368 -8.42 -1.90 -18.73
C VAL A 368 -8.72 -3.39 -18.63
N LYS A 369 -8.54 -4.13 -19.70
CA LYS A 369 -8.72 -5.60 -19.70
C LYS A 369 -7.66 -6.26 -18.81
N SER A 370 -8.08 -6.95 -17.76
CA SER A 370 -7.21 -7.69 -16.85
C SER A 370 -7.92 -8.93 -16.31
N GLU A 371 -7.23 -10.06 -16.33
CA GLU A 371 -7.72 -11.31 -15.74
C GLU A 371 -7.78 -11.25 -14.20
N ASP A 372 -7.00 -10.37 -13.59
CA ASP A 372 -6.92 -10.18 -12.14
C ASP A 372 -7.94 -9.13 -11.61
N ALA A 373 -8.68 -8.47 -12.52
CA ALA A 373 -9.60 -7.40 -12.14
C ALA A 373 -10.86 -7.94 -11.44
N VAL A 374 -11.19 -7.33 -10.32
CA VAL A 374 -12.43 -7.63 -9.57
C VAL A 374 -13.56 -6.78 -10.16
N SER A 375 -14.67 -7.42 -10.55
CA SER A 375 -15.88 -6.69 -11.01
C SER A 375 -16.59 -6.08 -9.80
N LEU A 376 -16.41 -4.77 -9.60
CA LEU A 376 -17.02 -4.00 -8.52
C LEU A 376 -17.74 -2.78 -9.10
N PRO A 377 -18.90 -2.38 -8.56
CA PRO A 377 -19.57 -1.13 -8.92
C PRO A 377 -18.80 0.08 -8.33
N LEU A 378 -17.73 0.49 -9.00
CA LEU A 378 -16.77 1.48 -8.49
C LEU A 378 -17.40 2.86 -8.27
N ASP A 379 -18.35 3.25 -9.12
CA ASP A 379 -19.04 4.53 -8.98
C ASP A 379 -19.82 4.60 -7.65
N LEU A 380 -20.47 3.49 -7.29
CA LEU A 380 -21.13 3.38 -5.99
C LEU A 380 -20.11 3.36 -4.84
N ALA A 381 -19.00 2.64 -5.00
CA ALA A 381 -17.97 2.59 -3.98
C ALA A 381 -17.40 4.00 -3.69
N ILE A 382 -17.11 4.79 -4.74
CA ILE A 382 -16.63 6.16 -4.60
C ILE A 382 -17.70 7.01 -3.92
N ALA A 383 -18.96 6.98 -4.41
CA ALA A 383 -20.03 7.77 -3.84
C ALA A 383 -20.25 7.50 -2.34
N LEU A 384 -20.02 6.26 -1.88
CA LEU A 384 -20.11 5.86 -0.48
C LEU A 384 -18.89 6.32 0.37
N LEU A 385 -17.70 6.35 -0.24
CA LEU A 385 -16.46 6.67 0.46
C LEU A 385 -16.14 8.16 0.46
N GLU A 386 -16.48 8.86 -0.61
CA GLU A 386 -16.18 10.27 -0.81
C GLU A 386 -17.08 11.15 0.04
N ASP A 387 -16.49 12.10 0.76
CA ASP A 387 -17.20 13.08 1.56
C ASP A 387 -17.66 14.32 0.74
N ALA A 388 -18.18 15.33 1.43
CA ALA A 388 -18.70 16.55 0.80
C ALA A 388 -17.59 17.41 0.13
N ASP A 389 -16.34 17.22 0.53
CA ASP A 389 -15.17 17.93 0.00
C ASP A 389 -14.48 17.13 -1.12
N GLY A 390 -15.04 16.00 -1.55
CA GLY A 390 -14.46 15.14 -2.56
C GLY A 390 -13.28 14.30 -2.03
N ILE A 391 -13.26 14.05 -0.72
CA ILE A 391 -12.16 13.35 -0.04
C ILE A 391 -12.60 11.94 0.37
N ILE A 392 -11.76 10.97 0.05
CA ILE A 392 -11.84 9.61 0.59
C ILE A 392 -10.73 9.48 1.63
N ASP A 393 -11.10 9.28 2.88
CA ASP A 393 -10.18 9.09 4.01
C ASP A 393 -10.31 7.66 4.55
N LEU A 394 -9.21 6.90 4.49
CA LEU A 394 -9.15 5.49 4.84
C LEU A 394 -8.04 5.21 5.82
N ASP A 395 -8.37 4.60 6.94
CA ASP A 395 -7.41 4.06 7.88
C ASP A 395 -7.36 2.52 7.75
N ILE A 396 -6.20 1.99 7.34
CA ILE A 396 -5.99 0.56 7.16
C ILE A 396 -4.93 0.07 8.16
N PRO A 397 -5.33 -0.43 9.34
CA PRO A 397 -4.40 -1.05 10.27
C PRO A 397 -3.95 -2.41 9.74
N ILE A 398 -2.67 -2.75 9.93
CA ILE A 398 -2.09 -4.05 9.58
C ILE A 398 -1.28 -4.54 10.76
N SER A 399 -1.51 -5.78 11.17
CA SER A 399 -0.72 -6.45 12.20
C SER A 399 -0.40 -7.88 11.80
N GLY A 400 0.70 -8.41 12.33
CA GLY A 400 1.08 -9.80 12.09
C GLY A 400 2.55 -10.07 12.39
N ASN A 401 2.95 -11.33 12.26
CA ASN A 401 4.33 -11.76 12.47
C ASN A 401 5.08 -11.79 11.14
N VAL A 402 6.15 -10.96 11.03
CA VAL A 402 6.97 -10.87 9.81
C VAL A 402 7.92 -12.07 9.59
N ASP A 403 7.97 -13.01 10.54
CA ASP A 403 8.69 -14.27 10.37
C ASP A 403 7.83 -15.35 9.68
N ASP A 404 6.51 -15.15 9.61
CA ASP A 404 5.64 -16.06 8.87
C ASP A 404 5.97 -15.96 7.36
N PRO A 405 6.37 -17.06 6.70
CA PRO A 405 6.67 -17.05 5.27
C PRO A 405 5.49 -16.65 4.38
N LYS A 406 4.27 -16.73 4.90
CA LYS A 406 3.05 -16.31 4.19
C LYS A 406 2.73 -14.83 4.40
N PHE A 407 3.39 -14.19 5.35
CA PHE A 407 3.17 -12.78 5.66
C PHE A 407 3.84 -11.90 4.59
N ALA A 408 3.03 -11.16 3.86
CA ALA A 408 3.50 -10.20 2.86
C ALA A 408 2.65 -8.93 2.97
N ILE A 409 3.28 -7.79 3.28
CA ILE A 409 2.59 -6.52 3.56
C ILE A 409 1.71 -6.08 2.38
N ALA A 410 2.27 -6.01 1.17
CA ALA A 410 1.53 -5.50 0.01
C ALA A 410 0.26 -6.29 -0.34
N PRO A 411 0.25 -7.64 -0.40
CA PRO A 411 -0.99 -8.39 -0.56
C PRO A 411 -1.99 -8.20 0.58
N ILE A 412 -1.53 -8.01 1.83
CA ILE A 412 -2.40 -7.80 2.98
C ILE A 412 -3.07 -6.42 2.89
N VAL A 413 -2.31 -5.36 2.58
CA VAL A 413 -2.85 -4.01 2.33
C VAL A 413 -3.89 -4.05 1.23
N TRP A 414 -3.57 -4.70 0.10
CA TRP A 414 -4.49 -4.83 -1.02
C TRP A 414 -5.78 -5.57 -0.65
N LYS A 415 -5.65 -6.70 0.05
CA LYS A 415 -6.81 -7.47 0.53
C LYS A 415 -7.68 -6.65 1.51
N ALA A 416 -7.06 -5.90 2.41
CA ALA A 416 -7.79 -5.02 3.34
C ALA A 416 -8.55 -3.93 2.59
N PHE A 417 -7.92 -3.29 1.60
CA PHE A 417 -8.54 -2.29 0.74
C PHE A 417 -9.72 -2.87 -0.06
N THR A 418 -9.53 -4.00 -0.75
CA THR A 418 -10.62 -4.64 -1.51
C THR A 418 -11.77 -5.09 -0.62
N ASN A 419 -11.50 -5.64 0.57
CA ASN A 419 -12.53 -6.00 1.52
C ASN A 419 -13.35 -4.80 1.99
N LEU A 420 -12.71 -3.63 2.18
CA LEU A 420 -13.40 -2.39 2.54
C LEU A 420 -14.35 -1.95 1.42
N ILE A 421 -13.89 -1.97 0.17
CA ILE A 421 -14.73 -1.67 -1.00
C ILE A 421 -15.91 -2.64 -1.10
N VAL A 422 -15.65 -3.94 -0.99
CA VAL A 422 -16.70 -4.97 -1.04
C VAL A 422 -17.71 -4.76 0.08
N LYS A 423 -17.27 -4.49 1.30
CA LYS A 423 -18.16 -4.22 2.45
C LYS A 423 -19.02 -2.97 2.21
N ALA A 424 -18.42 -1.89 1.72
CA ALA A 424 -19.15 -0.66 1.42
C ALA A 424 -20.28 -0.90 0.40
N VAL A 425 -19.99 -1.64 -0.66
CA VAL A 425 -20.95 -1.90 -1.75
C VAL A 425 -21.99 -2.96 -1.41
N SER A 426 -21.60 -4.04 -0.71
CA SER A 426 -22.51 -5.15 -0.38
C SER A 426 -23.47 -4.85 0.77
N ALA A 427 -23.10 -3.97 1.68
CA ALA A 427 -23.90 -3.59 2.82
C ALA A 427 -23.83 -2.07 3.09
N PRO A 428 -24.30 -1.23 2.15
CA PRO A 428 -24.05 0.20 2.17
C PRO A 428 -24.65 0.90 3.41
N PHE A 429 -25.81 0.49 3.88
CA PHE A 429 -26.40 1.04 5.11
C PHE A 429 -25.57 0.72 6.34
N SER A 430 -25.13 -0.54 6.50
CA SER A 430 -24.28 -0.94 7.62
C SER A 430 -22.92 -0.23 7.58
N PHE A 431 -22.37 -0.02 6.39
CA PHE A 431 -21.13 0.72 6.21
C PHE A 431 -21.30 2.19 6.65
N LEU A 432 -22.30 2.88 6.12
CA LEU A 432 -22.56 4.30 6.43
C LEU A 432 -22.98 4.49 7.91
N ALA A 433 -23.80 3.61 8.45
CA ALA A 433 -24.19 3.64 9.85
C ALA A 433 -22.97 3.53 10.78
N SER A 434 -22.02 2.61 10.46
CA SER A 434 -20.79 2.47 11.23
C SER A 434 -19.91 3.70 11.25
N LEU A 435 -19.89 4.47 10.15
CA LEU A 435 -19.16 5.75 10.06
C LEU A 435 -19.77 6.86 10.93
N LEU A 436 -21.05 6.77 11.24
CA LEU A 436 -21.81 7.78 11.99
C LEU A 436 -22.11 7.36 13.42
N GLY A 437 -21.77 6.12 13.81
CA GLY A 437 -22.08 5.58 15.13
C GLY A 437 -23.57 5.34 15.36
N ILE A 438 -24.34 4.98 14.32
CA ILE A 438 -25.77 4.65 14.38
C ILE A 438 -26.03 3.19 14.04
N GLU A 439 -27.19 2.66 14.44
CA GLU A 439 -27.56 1.29 14.09
C GLU A 439 -28.10 1.20 12.65
N ALA A 440 -27.59 0.22 11.90
CA ALA A 440 -27.92 0.08 10.48
C ALA A 440 -29.39 -0.29 10.22
N ASP A 441 -30.01 -1.01 11.15
CA ASP A 441 -31.39 -1.48 10.99
C ASP A 441 -32.41 -0.35 11.11
N GLU A 442 -32.04 0.75 11.78
CA GLU A 442 -32.89 1.94 11.93
C GLU A 442 -33.05 2.75 10.63
N ILE A 443 -32.25 2.49 9.60
CA ILE A 443 -32.22 3.29 8.36
C ILE A 443 -32.48 2.50 7.08
N LYS A 444 -32.91 1.22 7.20
CA LYS A 444 -33.14 0.33 6.04
C LYS A 444 -34.53 0.44 5.46
N SER A 445 -35.51 0.86 6.24
CA SER A 445 -36.91 1.01 5.85
C SER A 445 -37.56 2.19 6.57
N ILE A 446 -38.68 2.65 6.05
CA ILE A 446 -39.59 3.58 6.72
C ILE A 446 -40.91 2.86 6.91
N ASP A 447 -41.35 2.73 8.14
CA ASP A 447 -42.52 1.97 8.54
C ASP A 447 -43.75 2.87 8.75
N PHE A 448 -44.90 2.38 8.31
CA PHE A 448 -46.18 3.04 8.45
C PHE A 448 -47.19 2.13 9.13
N HIS A 449 -48.08 2.67 9.97
CA HIS A 449 -49.26 1.96 10.41
C HIS A 449 -50.15 1.59 9.21
N PHE A 450 -50.89 0.49 9.33
CA PHE A 450 -51.78 0.05 8.27
C PHE A 450 -52.86 1.10 8.01
N ALA A 451 -53.08 1.37 6.70
CA ALA A 451 -53.98 2.36 6.20
C ALA A 451 -53.70 3.82 6.65
N ASP A 452 -52.50 4.08 7.21
CA ASP A 452 -52.06 5.42 7.60
C ASP A 452 -50.87 5.90 6.77
N ALA A 453 -50.74 7.19 6.50
CA ALA A 453 -49.64 7.83 5.80
C ALA A 453 -48.77 8.70 6.73
N LYS A 454 -49.08 8.78 8.02
CA LYS A 454 -48.36 9.59 9.00
C LYS A 454 -47.03 8.96 9.34
N ILE A 455 -45.96 9.75 9.26
CA ILE A 455 -44.62 9.31 9.67
C ILE A 455 -44.57 9.22 11.20
N LEU A 456 -44.18 8.06 11.69
CA LEU A 456 -44.01 7.79 13.12
C LEU A 456 -42.83 8.57 13.72
N PRO A 457 -42.80 8.82 15.05
CA PRO A 457 -41.66 9.49 15.70
C PRO A 457 -40.34 8.78 15.46
N SER A 458 -40.30 7.44 15.57
CA SER A 458 -39.12 6.61 15.26
C SER A 458 -38.65 6.79 13.82
N GLU A 459 -39.60 6.82 12.88
CA GLU A 459 -39.29 6.97 11.45
C GLU A 459 -38.79 8.38 11.10
N LYS A 460 -39.16 9.40 11.90
CA LYS A 460 -38.55 10.72 11.76
C LYS A 460 -37.08 10.72 12.16
N GLU A 461 -36.72 9.97 13.19
CA GLU A 461 -35.33 9.79 13.61
C GLU A 461 -34.52 9.04 12.53
N ALA A 462 -35.08 7.98 11.96
CA ALA A 462 -34.52 7.28 10.82
C ALA A 462 -34.27 8.23 9.63
N LEU A 463 -35.26 9.06 9.27
CA LEU A 463 -35.15 10.07 8.20
C LEU A 463 -34.11 11.16 8.55
N ASP A 464 -33.96 11.52 9.82
CA ASP A 464 -32.92 12.44 10.29
C ASP A 464 -31.52 11.85 10.08
N ASN A 465 -31.34 10.58 10.39
CA ASN A 465 -30.10 9.85 10.21
C ASN A 465 -29.78 9.69 8.70
N ILE A 466 -30.76 9.37 7.87
CA ILE A 466 -30.63 9.32 6.42
C ILE A 466 -30.21 10.69 5.87
N ALA A 467 -30.84 11.77 6.33
CA ALA A 467 -30.48 13.14 5.89
C ALA A 467 -29.04 13.50 6.30
N LYS A 468 -28.59 13.14 7.51
CA LYS A 468 -27.20 13.31 7.95
C LYS A 468 -26.22 12.57 7.02
N ILE A 469 -26.54 11.30 6.68
CA ILE A 469 -25.75 10.50 5.74
C ILE A 469 -25.67 11.20 4.38
N MET A 470 -26.82 11.59 3.83
CA MET A 470 -26.89 12.22 2.52
C MET A 470 -26.13 13.55 2.47
N ASN A 471 -26.16 14.35 3.54
CA ASN A 471 -25.40 15.60 3.63
C ASN A 471 -23.89 15.36 3.70
N LYS A 472 -23.44 14.33 4.42
CA LYS A 472 -22.03 13.96 4.48
C LYS A 472 -21.52 13.25 3.20
N ARG A 473 -22.42 12.68 2.40
CA ARG A 473 -22.13 11.95 1.16
C ARG A 473 -22.97 12.50 0.01
N PRO A 474 -22.53 13.61 -0.61
CA PRO A 474 -23.35 14.32 -1.61
C PRO A 474 -23.62 13.50 -2.87
N ASN A 475 -22.78 12.52 -3.16
CA ASN A 475 -22.85 11.71 -4.38
C ASN A 475 -23.76 10.48 -4.25
N ILE A 476 -24.42 10.25 -3.10
CA ILE A 476 -25.42 9.19 -2.97
C ILE A 476 -26.84 9.71 -3.15
N ALA A 477 -27.71 8.84 -3.65
CA ALA A 477 -29.15 8.99 -3.70
C ALA A 477 -29.83 7.87 -2.91
N ILE A 478 -31.01 8.14 -2.35
CA ILE A 478 -31.85 7.14 -1.72
C ILE A 478 -32.95 6.74 -2.68
N LYS A 479 -33.06 5.44 -2.97
CA LYS A 479 -34.20 4.84 -3.68
C LYS A 479 -35.20 4.35 -2.66
N ILE A 480 -36.43 4.82 -2.75
CA ILE A 480 -37.55 4.40 -1.93
C ILE A 480 -38.37 3.38 -2.73
N ASN A 481 -38.60 2.20 -2.16
CA ASN A 481 -39.44 1.16 -2.75
C ASN A 481 -40.82 1.17 -2.04
N PRO A 482 -41.78 1.90 -2.59
CA PRO A 482 -43.10 1.96 -1.98
C PRO A 482 -43.83 0.64 -2.04
N SER A 483 -44.58 0.30 -1.01
CA SER A 483 -45.37 -0.92 -0.97
C SER A 483 -46.70 -0.74 -0.27
N PHE A 484 -47.62 -1.67 -0.50
CA PHE A 484 -48.81 -1.88 0.33
C PHE A 484 -48.96 -3.36 0.66
N THR A 485 -49.70 -3.62 1.71
CA THR A 485 -49.87 -4.98 2.24
C THR A 485 -51.32 -5.41 2.23
N GLN A 486 -51.57 -6.70 2.47
CA GLN A 486 -52.93 -7.20 2.66
C GLN A 486 -53.55 -6.61 3.92
N GLU A 487 -52.76 -6.29 4.92
CA GLU A 487 -53.18 -5.67 6.17
C GLU A 487 -53.63 -4.21 5.96
N ASP A 488 -52.97 -3.46 5.03
CA ASP A 488 -53.49 -2.14 4.59
C ASP A 488 -54.88 -2.28 3.99
N ILE A 489 -55.08 -3.28 3.11
CA ILE A 489 -56.40 -3.52 2.49
C ILE A 489 -57.44 -3.87 3.56
N ASN A 490 -57.09 -4.73 4.49
CA ASN A 490 -57.98 -5.14 5.56
C ASN A 490 -58.37 -3.93 6.43
N LYS A 491 -57.38 -3.13 6.82
CA LYS A 491 -57.61 -1.92 7.64
C LYS A 491 -58.43 -0.86 6.88
N LEU A 492 -58.17 -0.66 5.59
CA LEU A 492 -58.99 0.24 4.74
C LEU A 492 -60.46 -0.26 4.63
N LYS A 493 -60.66 -1.59 4.57
CA LYS A 493 -62.03 -2.14 4.59
C LYS A 493 -62.71 -1.86 5.92
N GLU A 494 -62.03 -2.00 7.06
CA GLU A 494 -62.54 -1.64 8.35
C GLU A 494 -62.94 -0.16 8.41
N LEU A 495 -62.03 0.74 8.03
CA LEU A 495 -62.29 2.21 8.03
C LEU A 495 -63.48 2.57 7.13
N LYS A 496 -63.56 1.99 5.94
CA LYS A 496 -64.65 2.21 5.00
C LYS A 496 -65.98 1.69 5.52
N ALA A 497 -65.94 0.53 6.21
CA ALA A 497 -67.12 -0.01 6.87
C ALA A 497 -67.60 0.89 8.03
N GLU A 498 -66.67 1.39 8.85
CA GLU A 498 -66.92 2.32 9.94
C GLU A 498 -67.52 3.64 9.42
N GLU A 499 -66.94 4.23 8.35
CA GLU A 499 -67.48 5.43 7.72
C GLU A 499 -68.91 5.23 7.20
N ASN A 500 -69.17 4.09 6.54
CA ASN A 500 -70.51 3.73 6.08
C ASN A 500 -71.50 3.56 7.26
N ILE A 501 -71.08 2.95 8.34
CA ILE A 501 -71.86 2.77 9.56
C ILE A 501 -72.16 4.13 10.19
N GLU A 502 -71.15 5.00 10.37
CA GLU A 502 -71.35 6.36 10.91
C GLU A 502 -72.31 7.21 10.05
N LYS A 503 -72.14 7.12 8.73
CA LYS A 503 -73.03 7.83 7.80
C LYS A 503 -74.47 7.34 7.94
N THR A 504 -74.68 6.01 8.06
CA THR A 504 -76.00 5.43 8.19
C THR A 504 -76.59 5.68 9.58
N MET A 505 -75.77 5.76 10.64
CA MET A 505 -76.21 6.17 11.98
C MET A 505 -76.88 7.55 12.03
N LYS A 506 -76.47 8.49 11.19
CA LYS A 506 -77.03 9.85 11.07
C LYS A 506 -78.47 9.86 10.57
N GLU A 507 -78.89 8.79 9.92
CA GLU A 507 -80.26 8.66 9.40
C GLU A 507 -81.26 8.31 10.50
N PHE A 508 -80.84 7.83 11.66
CA PHE A 508 -81.69 7.40 12.76
C PHE A 508 -81.76 8.49 13.86
N LYS A 509 -83.03 8.87 14.21
CA LYS A 509 -83.28 9.93 15.23
C LYS A 509 -83.33 9.33 16.66
N LYS A 510 -83.78 8.05 16.83
CA LYS A 510 -83.99 7.39 18.13
C LYS A 510 -83.51 5.90 18.10
N GLY A 511 -83.31 5.31 19.27
CA GLY A 511 -82.89 3.91 19.42
C GLY A 511 -81.38 3.70 19.47
N ASP A 512 -80.97 2.45 19.51
CA ASP A 512 -79.55 2.11 19.36
C ASP A 512 -79.13 2.34 17.90
N LYS A 513 -78.65 3.56 17.63
CA LYS A 513 -78.29 3.99 16.27
C LYS A 513 -77.23 3.13 15.61
N TYR A 514 -76.30 2.60 16.41
CA TYR A 514 -75.26 1.72 15.90
C TYR A 514 -75.85 0.38 15.44
N GLN A 515 -76.62 -0.29 16.28
CA GLN A 515 -77.28 -1.53 15.90
C GLN A 515 -78.17 -1.36 14.67
N LEU A 516 -79.00 -0.31 14.65
CA LEU A 516 -79.89 -0.02 13.52
C LEU A 516 -79.12 0.22 12.20
N ALA A 517 -77.99 0.90 12.28
CA ALA A 517 -77.18 1.17 11.11
C ALA A 517 -76.53 -0.09 10.54
N ILE A 518 -75.92 -0.93 11.40
CA ILE A 518 -75.28 -2.14 10.90
C ILE A 518 -76.29 -3.15 10.37
N GLU A 519 -77.46 -3.28 11.02
CA GLU A 519 -78.52 -4.14 10.54
C GLU A 519 -79.08 -3.66 9.19
N LYS A 520 -79.27 -2.36 8.99
CA LYS A 520 -79.68 -1.78 7.72
C LYS A 520 -78.66 -2.07 6.61
N ILE A 521 -77.34 -1.82 6.85
CA ILE A 521 -76.30 -2.09 5.87
C ILE A 521 -76.25 -3.58 5.56
N TYR A 522 -76.30 -4.44 6.56
CA TYR A 522 -76.30 -5.91 6.37
C TYR A 522 -77.43 -6.36 5.45
N LEU A 523 -78.67 -5.87 5.67
CA LEU A 523 -79.84 -6.18 4.85
C LEU A 523 -79.75 -5.69 3.40
N SER A 524 -78.90 -4.70 3.11
CA SER A 524 -78.65 -4.20 1.75
C SER A 524 -77.84 -5.19 0.91
N TYR A 525 -77.16 -6.16 1.50
CA TYR A 525 -76.39 -7.15 0.77
C TYR A 525 -77.25 -8.28 0.24
N LYS A 526 -77.05 -8.67 -1.00
CA LYS A 526 -77.76 -9.77 -1.66
C LYS A 526 -77.49 -11.07 -0.91
N ASN A 527 -78.52 -11.87 -0.68
CA ASN A 527 -78.47 -13.14 0.04
C ASN A 527 -78.15 -13.05 1.56
N SER A 528 -78.44 -11.92 2.24
CA SER A 528 -78.32 -11.83 3.70
C SER A 528 -79.40 -12.69 4.37
N LYS A 529 -79.06 -13.39 5.46
CA LYS A 529 -80.06 -14.06 6.30
C LYS A 529 -81.00 -13.05 6.92
N LYS A 530 -82.26 -13.43 7.14
CA LYS A 530 -83.20 -12.57 7.85
C LYS A 530 -82.70 -12.28 9.27
N LEU A 531 -82.80 -11.03 9.73
CA LEU A 531 -82.30 -10.65 11.06
C LEU A 531 -82.85 -11.48 12.21
N VAL A 532 -84.13 -11.93 12.10
CA VAL A 532 -84.76 -12.77 13.13
C VAL A 532 -84.10 -14.11 13.24
N GLU A 533 -83.74 -14.73 12.11
CA GLU A 533 -83.02 -16.01 12.03
C GLU A 533 -81.59 -15.85 12.54
N LEU A 534 -80.91 -14.80 12.12
CA LEU A 534 -79.54 -14.55 12.54
C LEU A 534 -79.44 -14.27 14.05
N LYS A 535 -80.38 -13.50 14.63
CA LYS A 535 -80.43 -13.26 16.10
C LYS A 535 -80.57 -14.52 16.93
N LYS A 536 -81.30 -15.54 16.44
CA LYS A 536 -81.41 -16.81 17.11
C LYS A 536 -80.11 -17.58 17.28
N GLU A 537 -79.14 -17.40 16.32
CA GLU A 537 -77.83 -18.04 16.39
C GLU A 537 -76.95 -17.45 17.53
N PHE A 538 -77.27 -16.29 18.04
CA PHE A 538 -76.60 -15.63 19.14
C PHE A 538 -77.36 -15.65 20.46
N ILE A 539 -78.33 -16.56 20.65
CA ILE A 539 -79.00 -16.80 21.89
C ILE A 539 -78.37 -18.04 22.57
N ILE A 540 -77.83 -17.86 23.74
CA ILE A 540 -77.33 -18.94 24.57
C ILE A 540 -78.28 -19.28 25.73
N LYS A 541 -78.37 -20.54 26.15
CA LYS A 541 -79.15 -20.95 27.31
C LYS A 541 -78.27 -21.14 28.54
N GLU A 542 -78.39 -20.21 29.51
CA GLU A 542 -77.70 -20.32 30.80
C GLU A 542 -78.74 -20.42 31.92
N LYS A 543 -78.61 -21.49 32.74
CA LYS A 543 -79.51 -21.70 33.92
C LYS A 543 -80.99 -21.49 33.64
N LYS A 544 -81.50 -22.00 32.49
CA LYS A 544 -82.91 -21.89 32.02
C LYS A 544 -83.36 -20.50 31.58
N LYS A 545 -82.38 -19.55 31.35
CA LYS A 545 -82.68 -18.23 30.71
C LYS A 545 -82.04 -18.14 29.35
N GLU A 546 -82.77 -17.64 28.43
CA GLU A 546 -82.24 -17.29 27.13
C GLU A 546 -81.55 -15.91 27.16
N ILE A 547 -80.25 -15.88 26.90
CA ILE A 547 -79.44 -14.62 26.88
C ILE A 547 -79.01 -14.32 25.46
N PHE A 548 -79.41 -13.17 24.93
CA PHE A 548 -78.93 -12.69 23.64
C PHE A 548 -77.58 -12.07 23.79
N GLN A 549 -76.61 -12.66 23.09
CA GLN A 549 -75.19 -12.16 23.01
C GLN A 549 -75.08 -10.98 22.02
N LYS A 550 -75.56 -9.84 22.48
CA LYS A 550 -75.63 -8.63 21.62
C LYS A 550 -74.28 -8.27 20.99
N ASP A 551 -73.22 -8.24 21.78
CA ASP A 551 -71.91 -7.82 21.28
C ASP A 551 -71.34 -8.80 20.23
N ALA A 552 -71.50 -10.10 20.45
CA ALA A 552 -71.12 -11.14 19.49
C ALA A 552 -71.90 -11.02 18.18
N TYR A 553 -73.20 -10.74 18.26
CA TYR A 553 -74.08 -10.50 17.11
C TYR A 553 -73.65 -9.25 16.34
N LEU A 554 -73.41 -8.13 17.01
CA LEU A 554 -72.99 -6.89 16.39
C LEU A 554 -71.62 -7.06 15.72
N ASN A 555 -70.68 -7.70 16.38
CA ASN A 555 -69.37 -7.99 15.82
C ASN A 555 -69.44 -8.89 14.58
N TYR A 556 -70.27 -9.94 14.61
CA TYR A 556 -70.48 -10.79 13.46
C TYR A 556 -70.98 -10.01 12.23
N ILE A 557 -72.02 -9.18 12.40
CA ILE A 557 -72.53 -8.35 11.32
C ILE A 557 -71.45 -7.35 10.83
N LYS A 558 -70.75 -6.69 11.79
CA LYS A 558 -69.64 -5.80 11.43
C LYS A 558 -68.62 -6.47 10.56
N ASN A 559 -68.21 -7.70 10.92
CA ASN A 559 -67.23 -8.49 10.14
C ASN A 559 -67.76 -8.82 8.73
N ILE A 560 -69.05 -9.11 8.57
CA ILE A 560 -69.66 -9.27 7.23
C ILE A 560 -69.59 -7.98 6.46
N ILE A 561 -69.97 -6.84 7.07
CA ILE A 561 -69.91 -5.52 6.39
C ILE A 561 -68.49 -5.21 5.96
N VAL A 562 -67.48 -5.45 6.82
CA VAL A 562 -66.06 -5.25 6.49
C VAL A 562 -65.66 -6.16 5.31
N SER A 563 -66.04 -7.46 5.35
CA SER A 563 -65.68 -8.41 4.30
C SER A 563 -66.25 -8.04 2.91
N LYS A 564 -67.39 -7.36 2.90
CA LYS A 564 -68.05 -6.90 1.66
C LYS A 564 -67.52 -5.57 1.10
N GLN A 565 -66.65 -4.87 1.86
CA GLN A 565 -66.03 -3.67 1.34
C GLN A 565 -65.04 -4.03 0.22
N VAL A 566 -65.13 -3.28 -0.88
CA VAL A 566 -64.17 -3.34 -1.98
C VAL A 566 -63.26 -2.11 -1.90
N ILE A 567 -61.98 -2.32 -1.87
CA ILE A 567 -60.98 -1.25 -1.94
C ILE A 567 -60.48 -1.20 -3.36
N SER A 568 -60.59 -0.05 -4.02
CA SER A 568 -60.09 0.15 -5.38
C SER A 568 -58.57 0.30 -5.40
N ASP A 569 -57.97 0.00 -6.52
CA ASP A 569 -56.52 0.21 -6.75
C ASP A 569 -56.17 1.72 -6.60
N ASP A 570 -57.05 2.63 -6.97
CA ASP A 570 -56.86 4.06 -6.77
C ASP A 570 -56.74 4.45 -5.30
N THR A 571 -57.51 3.78 -4.41
CA THR A 571 -57.42 4.03 -2.97
C THR A 571 -56.03 3.61 -2.43
N LEU A 572 -55.52 2.46 -2.88
CA LEU A 572 -54.19 1.97 -2.50
C LEU A 572 -53.10 2.86 -3.09
N PHE A 573 -53.24 3.25 -4.35
CA PHE A 573 -52.33 4.18 -4.99
C PHE A 573 -52.28 5.53 -4.25
N ASN A 574 -53.42 6.08 -3.88
CA ASN A 574 -53.49 7.35 -3.15
C ASN A 574 -52.88 7.25 -1.75
N LEU A 575 -53.08 6.13 -1.01
CA LEU A 575 -52.44 5.90 0.27
C LEU A 575 -50.89 5.87 0.11
N THR A 576 -50.44 5.12 -0.87
CA THR A 576 -48.99 4.99 -1.14
C THR A 576 -48.39 6.33 -1.56
N LYS A 577 -49.12 7.10 -2.41
CA LYS A 577 -48.72 8.44 -2.85
C LYS A 577 -48.59 9.40 -1.66
N LEU A 578 -49.57 9.41 -0.73
CA LEU A 578 -49.51 10.24 0.47
C LEU A 578 -48.31 9.89 1.37
N ARG A 579 -48.00 8.61 1.53
CA ARG A 579 -46.80 8.17 2.26
C ARG A 579 -45.50 8.71 1.62
N ILE A 580 -45.39 8.62 0.29
CA ILE A 580 -44.26 9.17 -0.48
C ILE A 580 -44.20 10.70 -0.32
N GLU A 581 -45.31 11.39 -0.46
CA GLU A 581 -45.37 12.85 -0.30
C GLU A 581 -44.90 13.29 1.09
N ASN A 582 -45.28 12.56 2.14
CA ASN A 582 -44.85 12.87 3.50
C ASN A 582 -43.36 12.64 3.71
N ILE A 583 -42.80 11.57 3.15
CA ILE A 583 -41.34 11.34 3.15
C ILE A 583 -40.62 12.45 2.38
N ASN A 584 -41.09 12.79 1.18
CA ASN A 584 -40.49 13.84 0.35
C ASN A 584 -40.52 15.19 1.07
N LYS A 585 -41.69 15.59 1.64
CA LYS A 585 -41.81 16.81 2.42
C LYS A 585 -40.81 16.83 3.58
N TYR A 586 -40.59 15.71 4.23
CA TYR A 586 -39.62 15.63 5.32
C TYR A 586 -38.18 15.77 4.83
N LEU A 587 -37.76 14.97 3.84
CA LEU A 587 -36.38 14.96 3.35
C LEU A 587 -36.03 16.22 2.52
N ILE A 588 -36.93 16.64 1.62
CA ILE A 588 -36.67 17.72 0.68
C ILE A 588 -36.92 19.10 1.34
N ASP A 589 -38.15 19.33 1.87
CA ASP A 589 -38.50 20.66 2.37
C ASP A 589 -37.89 20.93 3.76
N LYS A 590 -37.96 19.95 4.67
CA LYS A 590 -37.47 20.14 6.04
C LYS A 590 -35.96 19.91 6.18
N LYS A 591 -35.39 18.90 5.51
CA LYS A 591 -33.97 18.54 5.62
C LYS A 591 -33.12 19.06 4.46
N GLN A 592 -33.72 19.75 3.49
CA GLN A 592 -33.04 20.39 2.37
C GLN A 592 -32.24 19.42 1.46
N ILE A 593 -32.67 18.17 1.38
CA ILE A 593 -32.09 17.21 0.46
C ILE A 593 -32.58 17.52 -0.95
N LYS A 594 -31.65 17.59 -1.92
CA LYS A 594 -31.99 17.87 -3.33
C LYS A 594 -32.93 16.79 -3.89
N GLN A 595 -33.98 17.21 -4.59
CA GLN A 595 -35.05 16.34 -5.12
C GLN A 595 -34.49 15.21 -6.02
N ASN A 596 -33.49 15.47 -6.85
CA ASN A 596 -32.87 14.47 -7.72
C ASN A 596 -32.13 13.34 -6.96
N ARG A 597 -31.96 13.49 -5.66
CA ARG A 597 -31.30 12.47 -4.79
C ARG A 597 -32.32 11.60 -4.04
N VAL A 598 -33.62 11.82 -4.21
CA VAL A 598 -34.71 11.00 -3.66
C VAL A 598 -35.44 10.35 -4.82
N ILE A 599 -35.19 9.08 -5.07
CA ILE A 599 -35.68 8.35 -6.24
C ILE A 599 -36.82 7.42 -5.80
N ILE A 600 -38.01 7.58 -6.39
CA ILE A 600 -39.16 6.74 -6.09
C ILE A 600 -39.26 5.63 -7.12
N LYS A 601 -39.30 4.36 -6.70
CA LYS A 601 -39.57 3.22 -7.57
C LYS A 601 -41.05 2.95 -7.74
N LYS A 602 -41.39 2.00 -8.61
CA LYS A 602 -42.80 1.55 -8.77
C LYS A 602 -43.27 0.90 -7.49
N THR A 603 -44.54 1.08 -7.16
CA THR A 603 -45.17 0.49 -6.00
C THR A 603 -45.38 -1.00 -6.17
N ASP A 604 -45.01 -1.78 -5.17
CA ASP A 604 -45.16 -3.22 -5.14
C ASP A 604 -46.14 -3.68 -4.07
N LYS A 605 -46.86 -4.78 -4.34
CA LYS A 605 -47.65 -5.47 -3.32
C LYS A 605 -46.72 -6.40 -2.54
N LYS A 606 -46.68 -6.27 -1.21
CA LYS A 606 -45.89 -7.14 -0.33
C LYS A 606 -46.78 -7.93 0.61
N ASN A 607 -46.39 -9.17 0.91
CA ASN A 607 -46.92 -9.94 2.01
C ASN A 607 -45.98 -9.72 3.21
N THR A 608 -46.52 -9.26 4.32
CA THR A 608 -45.73 -9.04 5.54
C THR A 608 -46.39 -9.72 6.72
N SER A 609 -45.56 -10.25 7.61
CA SER A 609 -45.97 -10.73 8.94
C SER A 609 -45.75 -9.69 10.04
N LYS A 610 -45.32 -8.47 9.65
CA LYS A 610 -45.03 -7.36 10.57
C LYS A 610 -46.28 -6.58 10.95
N SER A 611 -46.17 -5.81 12.00
CA SER A 611 -47.23 -4.90 12.47
C SER A 611 -47.32 -3.58 11.67
N PHE A 612 -46.52 -3.42 10.64
CA PHE A 612 -46.39 -2.21 9.87
C PHE A 612 -46.22 -2.51 8.36
N THR A 613 -46.53 -1.54 7.53
CA THR A 613 -46.17 -1.53 6.11
C THR A 613 -44.84 -0.80 5.93
N SER A 614 -43.81 -1.49 5.44
CA SER A 614 -42.44 -0.99 5.30
C SER A 614 -42.14 -0.55 3.88
N PHE A 615 -41.57 0.64 3.71
CA PHE A 615 -40.96 1.12 2.48
C PHE A 615 -39.46 0.87 2.54
N ASP A 616 -38.98 -0.16 1.86
CA ASP A 616 -37.56 -0.48 1.87
C ASP A 616 -36.76 0.58 1.15
N LEU A 617 -35.59 0.89 1.69
CA LEU A 617 -34.67 1.86 1.15
C LEU A 617 -33.49 1.16 0.49
N GLN A 618 -32.95 1.78 -0.53
CA GLN A 618 -31.71 1.35 -1.22
C GLN A 618 -30.85 2.58 -1.46
N ILE A 619 -29.53 2.40 -1.41
CA ILE A 619 -28.58 3.46 -1.76
C ILE A 619 -28.17 3.29 -3.22
N ASP A 620 -28.06 4.40 -3.92
CA ASP A 620 -27.59 4.49 -5.30
C ASP A 620 -26.69 5.72 -5.47
N VAL A 621 -26.12 5.87 -6.65
CA VAL A 621 -25.35 7.07 -7.03
C VAL A 621 -26.32 8.19 -7.42
N ALA A 622 -26.07 9.40 -6.94
CA ALA A 622 -26.81 10.60 -7.39
C ALA A 622 -26.47 10.91 -8.86
N LYS A 623 -27.51 11.18 -9.66
CA LYS A 623 -27.36 11.53 -11.08
C LYS A 623 -27.38 13.04 -11.28
#